data_7483a6494f65772ebb106e4ce4f7b1e6
#
_entry.id   7483a6494f65772ebb106e4ce4f7b1e6
#
_cell.length_a   1.000
_cell.length_b   1.000
_cell.length_c   1.000
_cell.angle_alpha   90.00
_cell.angle_beta   90.00
_cell.angle_gamma   90.00
#
_symmetry.space_group_name_H-M   'P 1'
#
loop_
_entity.id
_entity.type
_entity.pdbx_description
1 polymer ?
#
loop_
_entity_poly.entity_id
_entity_poly.type
_entity_poly.pdbx_seq_one_letter_code
_entity_poly.pdbx_strand_id
1 'polypeptide(L)'
;MPRSGKKTASTATATAQVEWRNRILRHELTDPKTLIPHPDNWRLHPVPQKAALEGAMVEIGWIQEVVVNQMTGHILDGHLRIELALEHGDSTVPVTYVDLTEDEERLVLLTFDP
;
A
#
# COMPACT_ATOMS: atom_id res chain seq x y z
N MET A 1 -28.88 0.16 -12.00
CA MET A 1 -28.49 -0.23 -11.87
C MET A 1 -28.12 -1.02 -11.48
N PRO A 2 -28.04 -1.13 -11.45
CA PRO A 2 -27.62 -1.81 -11.00
C PRO A 2 -26.84 -2.61 -10.94
N ARG A 3 -26.53 -2.71 -10.86
CA ARG A 3 -25.76 -3.42 -10.75
C ARG A 3 -25.79 -4.42 -10.38
N SER A 4 -26.08 -4.59 -10.36
CA SER A 4 -26.08 -5.38 -9.96
C SER A 4 -25.75 -6.37 -9.96
N GLY A 5 -25.79 -6.51 -10.24
CA GLY A 5 -25.54 -7.39 -10.22
C GLY A 5 -24.97 -8.05 -10.14
N LYS A 6 -24.60 -8.02 -9.94
CA LYS A 6 -23.97 -8.66 -9.71
C LYS A 6 -23.95 -9.62 -9.24
N LYS A 7 -24.02 -9.92 -8.97
CA LYS A 7 -23.86 -10.78 -8.52
C LYS A 7 -24.34 -11.84 -8.50
N THR A 8 -24.51 -11.96 -8.61
CA THR A 8 -25.02 -12.88 -8.54
C THR A 8 -24.80 -13.97 -8.90
N ALA A 9 -24.64 -14.10 -9.23
CA ALA A 9 -24.61 -15.18 -9.65
C ALA A 9 -23.96 -16.10 -9.30
N SER A 10 -23.72 -16.38 -9.13
CA SER A 10 -23.17 -17.30 -8.90
C SER A 10 -23.32 -18.10 -8.13
N THR A 11 -23.50 -18.32 -8.01
CA THR A 11 -23.79 -19.06 -7.34
C THR A 11 -23.53 -20.28 -7.34
N ALA A 12 -23.73 -20.62 -7.72
CA ALA A 12 -23.77 -21.83 -7.80
C ALA A 12 -22.72 -22.64 -7.44
N THR A 13 -22.05 -23.05 -7.88
CA THR A 13 -21.01 -23.81 -7.65
C THR A 13 -20.16 -23.35 -6.69
N ALA A 14 -20.60 -22.68 -5.82
CA ALA A 14 -19.80 -22.04 -4.91
C ALA A 14 -19.04 -22.89 -3.99
N THR A 15 -19.26 -24.13 -3.97
CA THR A 15 -18.61 -24.94 -2.99
C THR A 15 -17.14 -24.83 -2.99
N ALA A 16 -16.52 -24.55 -4.09
CA ALA A 16 -15.09 -24.49 -4.12
C ALA A 16 -14.55 -23.11 -4.10
N GLN A 17 -15.38 -22.12 -3.96
CA GLN A 17 -14.93 -20.74 -4.07
C GLN A 17 -14.59 -20.15 -2.74
N VAL A 18 -13.49 -19.43 -2.69
CA VAL A 18 -13.08 -18.68 -1.52
C VAL A 18 -13.34 -17.22 -1.82
N GLU A 19 -14.06 -16.56 -0.95
CA GLU A 19 -14.34 -15.16 -1.10
C GLU A 19 -13.11 -14.35 -0.74
N TRP A 20 -12.79 -13.41 -1.58
CA TRP A 20 -11.65 -12.53 -1.32
C TRP A 20 -12.15 -11.30 -0.55
N ARG A 21 -11.82 -11.24 0.72
CA ARG A 21 -12.25 -10.13 1.55
C ARG A 21 -11.50 -8.86 1.16
N ASN A 22 -12.20 -7.76 1.19
CA ASN A 22 -11.58 -6.47 0.95
C ASN A 22 -11.13 -5.90 2.28
N ARG A 23 -9.83 -5.74 2.44
CA ARG A 23 -9.26 -5.23 3.67
C ARG A 23 -8.92 -3.74 3.58
N ILE A 24 -9.25 -3.10 2.46
CA ILE A 24 -8.97 -1.68 2.27
C ILE A 24 -10.03 -0.88 3.00
N LEU A 25 -9.58 0.00 3.89
CA LEU A 25 -10.47 0.84 4.69
C LEU A 25 -10.78 2.14 4.00
N ARG A 26 -9.76 2.80 3.45
CA ARG A 26 -9.93 4.11 2.83
C ARG A 26 -8.66 4.54 2.13
N HIS A 27 -8.80 5.61 1.36
CA HIS A 27 -7.69 6.30 0.71
C HIS A 27 -7.64 7.70 1.31
N GLU A 28 -6.47 8.14 1.68
CA GLU A 28 -6.36 9.39 2.41
C GLU A 28 -5.01 10.06 2.15
N LEU A 29 -4.99 11.38 2.04
CA LEU A 29 -3.74 12.12 2.01
C LEU A 29 -3.24 12.24 3.44
N THR A 30 -2.01 11.82 3.67
CA THR A 30 -1.45 11.71 5.01
C THR A 30 -0.08 12.37 5.08
N ASP A 31 0.23 13.00 6.19
CA ASP A 31 1.55 13.56 6.44
C ASP A 31 2.55 12.40 6.52
N PRO A 32 3.54 12.36 5.63
CA PRO A 32 4.48 11.24 5.60
C PRO A 32 5.29 11.10 6.88
N LYS A 33 5.41 12.16 7.68
CA LYS A 33 6.15 12.09 8.94
C LYS A 33 5.46 11.22 9.98
N THR A 34 4.17 10.99 9.83
CA THR A 34 3.42 10.18 10.78
C THR A 34 3.47 8.70 10.46
N LEU A 35 4.00 8.33 9.31
CA LEU A 35 4.06 6.94 8.88
C LEU A 35 5.33 6.29 9.39
N ILE A 36 5.22 5.01 9.77
CA ILE A 36 6.30 4.32 10.47
C ILE A 36 6.83 3.20 9.59
N PRO A 37 8.13 3.22 9.25
CA PRO A 37 8.71 2.08 8.53
C PRO A 37 8.52 0.81 9.35
N HIS A 38 8.20 -0.30 8.68
CA HIS A 38 8.06 -1.55 9.40
C HIS A 38 9.42 -1.93 9.99
N PRO A 39 9.46 -2.35 11.26
CA PRO A 39 10.75 -2.65 11.90
C PRO A 39 11.53 -3.77 11.22
N ASP A 40 10.84 -4.67 10.51
CA ASP A 40 11.51 -5.73 9.79
C ASP A 40 11.87 -5.34 8.36
N ASN A 41 11.60 -4.11 7.96
CA ASN A 41 11.95 -3.66 6.63
C ASN A 41 13.36 -3.05 6.66
N TRP A 42 14.34 -3.89 6.34
CA TRP A 42 15.74 -3.47 6.33
C TRP A 42 16.33 -3.59 4.93
N ARG A 43 15.45 -3.52 3.93
CA ARG A 43 15.87 -3.65 2.55
C ARG A 43 16.55 -2.36 2.10
N LEU A 44 17.70 -2.51 1.45
CA LEU A 44 18.43 -1.38 0.92
C LEU A 44 17.98 -1.12 -0.52
N HIS A 45 17.89 0.14 -0.87
CA HIS A 45 17.56 0.55 -2.23
C HIS A 45 18.82 1.13 -2.88
N PRO A 46 19.32 0.53 -3.95
CA PRO A 46 20.51 1.07 -4.63
C PRO A 46 20.26 2.48 -5.13
N VAL A 47 21.31 3.30 -5.13
CA VAL A 47 21.23 4.69 -5.57
C VAL A 47 20.62 4.83 -6.97
N PRO A 48 21.00 4.00 -7.96
CA PRO A 48 20.38 4.13 -9.28
C PRO A 48 18.88 3.88 -9.26
N GLN A 49 18.40 2.92 -8.43
CA GLN A 49 16.98 2.65 -8.32
C GLN A 49 16.25 3.82 -7.71
N LYS A 50 16.81 4.40 -6.66
CA LYS A 50 16.20 5.55 -6.00
C LYS A 50 16.15 6.75 -6.96
N ALA A 51 17.23 7.01 -7.69
CA ALA A 51 17.27 8.12 -8.64
C ALA A 51 16.27 7.94 -9.77
N ALA A 52 16.12 6.70 -10.25
CA ALA A 52 15.16 6.42 -11.32
C ALA A 52 13.73 6.66 -10.85
N LEU A 53 13.40 6.22 -9.63
CA LEU A 53 12.07 6.44 -9.10
C LEU A 53 11.82 7.94 -8.87
N GLU A 54 12.81 8.65 -8.34
CA GLU A 54 12.68 10.09 -8.13
C GLU A 54 12.42 10.81 -9.44
N GLY A 55 13.16 10.45 -10.49
CA GLY A 55 12.97 11.05 -11.81
C GLY A 55 11.57 10.81 -12.34
N ALA A 56 11.07 9.59 -12.17
CA ALA A 56 9.72 9.26 -12.63
C ALA A 56 8.67 10.06 -11.85
N MET A 57 8.84 10.20 -10.54
CA MET A 57 7.89 10.94 -9.72
C MET A 57 7.90 12.42 -10.05
N VAL A 58 9.06 12.98 -10.36
CA VAL A 58 9.16 14.39 -10.76
C VAL A 58 8.45 14.60 -12.08
N GLU A 59 8.64 13.69 -13.01
CA GLU A 59 8.11 13.86 -14.36
C GLU A 59 6.63 13.49 -14.47
N ILE A 60 6.21 12.45 -13.80
CA ILE A 60 4.88 11.89 -13.96
C ILE A 60 4.01 12.16 -12.74
N GLY A 61 4.57 12.02 -11.54
CA GLY A 61 3.84 12.19 -10.30
C GLY A 61 3.49 10.84 -9.68
N TRP A 62 2.55 10.88 -8.75
CA TRP A 62 2.11 9.68 -8.03
C TRP A 62 1.19 8.86 -8.91
N ILE A 63 1.54 7.59 -9.13
CA ILE A 63 0.68 6.67 -9.88
C ILE A 63 0.30 5.46 -9.02
N GLN A 64 0.85 5.35 -7.83
CA GLN A 64 0.56 4.23 -6.94
C GLN A 64 0.64 4.75 -5.51
N GLU A 65 -0.40 4.46 -4.72
CA GLU A 65 -0.46 4.93 -3.35
C GLU A 65 0.43 4.07 -2.46
N VAL A 66 0.86 4.67 -1.37
CA VAL A 66 1.57 3.95 -0.32
C VAL A 66 0.55 3.13 0.46
N VAL A 67 0.90 1.92 0.88
CA VAL A 67 -0.01 1.07 1.64
C VAL A 67 0.45 1.03 3.09
N VAL A 68 -0.48 1.31 4.01
CA VAL A 68 -0.20 1.39 5.44
C VAL A 68 -1.22 0.56 6.20
N ASN A 69 -0.76 -0.18 7.20
CA ASN A 69 -1.66 -0.90 8.10
C ASN A 69 -2.13 0.05 9.18
N GLN A 70 -3.42 0.33 9.21
CA GLN A 70 -3.97 1.27 10.18
C GLN A 70 -3.73 0.85 11.61
N MET A 71 -3.76 -0.45 11.87
CA MET A 71 -3.61 -0.95 13.23
C MET A 71 -2.24 -0.63 13.82
N THR A 72 -1.19 -0.68 13.03
CA THR A 72 0.17 -0.47 13.51
C THR A 72 0.77 0.86 13.07
N GLY A 73 0.23 1.46 12.02
CA GLY A 73 0.82 2.65 11.41
C GLY A 73 2.02 2.33 10.54
N HIS A 74 2.31 1.04 10.35
CA HIS A 74 3.49 0.63 9.59
C HIS A 74 3.26 0.72 8.08
N ILE A 75 4.28 1.19 7.38
CA ILE A 75 4.28 1.21 5.92
C ILE A 75 4.49 -0.22 5.45
N LEU A 76 3.60 -0.72 4.58
CA LEU A 76 3.71 -2.06 4.02
C LEU A 76 4.32 -2.04 2.62
N ASP A 77 4.00 -1.01 1.86
CA ASP A 77 4.51 -0.86 0.49
C ASP A 77 4.70 0.61 0.22
N GLY A 78 5.82 0.95 -0.38
CA GLY A 78 6.12 2.33 -0.73
C GLY A 78 7.12 3.01 0.18
N HIS A 79 7.96 2.25 0.88
CA HIS A 79 8.97 2.83 1.77
C HIS A 79 9.87 3.83 1.03
N LEU A 80 10.30 3.49 -0.19
CA LEU A 80 11.18 4.36 -0.95
C LEU A 80 10.44 5.63 -1.38
N ARG A 81 9.16 5.50 -1.74
CA ARG A 81 8.37 6.67 -2.10
C ARG A 81 8.18 7.62 -0.92
N ILE A 82 8.02 7.06 0.28
CA ILE A 82 7.92 7.88 1.49
C ILE A 82 9.25 8.57 1.78
N GLU A 83 10.35 7.84 1.63
CA GLU A 83 11.67 8.44 1.83
C GLU A 83 11.88 9.63 0.90
N LEU A 84 11.53 9.47 -0.37
CA LEU A 84 11.66 10.54 -1.35
C LEU A 84 10.73 11.72 -1.03
N ALA A 85 9.51 11.43 -0.58
CA ALA A 85 8.57 12.49 -0.23
C ALA A 85 9.08 13.31 0.95
N LEU A 86 9.68 12.65 1.93
CA LEU A 86 10.26 13.33 3.09
C LEU A 86 11.44 14.20 2.66
N GLU A 87 12.30 13.69 1.81
CA GLU A 87 13.44 14.48 1.31
C GLU A 87 12.97 15.66 0.47
N HIS A 88 11.88 15.49 -0.24
CA HIS A 88 11.33 16.53 -1.09
C HIS A 88 10.54 17.57 -0.31
N GLY A 89 10.17 17.25 0.93
CA GLY A 89 9.44 18.19 1.78
C GLY A 89 7.94 18.20 1.52
N ASP A 90 7.38 17.10 1.00
CA ASP A 90 5.95 17.04 0.73
C ASP A 90 5.15 17.06 2.03
N SER A 91 4.09 17.84 2.05
CA SER A 91 3.24 17.93 3.24
C SER A 91 2.32 16.73 3.39
N THR A 92 1.89 16.14 2.28
CA THR A 92 1.04 14.95 2.29
C THR A 92 1.42 14.01 1.18
N VAL A 93 1.09 12.72 1.37
CA VAL A 93 1.26 11.69 0.35
C VAL A 93 -0.02 10.86 0.28
N PRO A 94 -0.32 10.27 -0.87
CA PRO A 94 -1.53 9.44 -0.99
C PRO A 94 -1.31 8.07 -0.38
N VAL A 95 -2.21 7.66 0.50
CA VAL A 95 -2.08 6.42 1.26
C VAL A 95 -3.35 5.58 1.13
N THR A 96 -3.17 4.29 0.96
CA THR A 96 -4.23 3.30 1.10
C THR A 96 -4.07 2.67 2.47
N TYR A 97 -5.09 2.79 3.30
CA TYR A 97 -5.08 2.18 4.63
C TYR A 97 -5.77 0.82 4.59
N VAL A 98 -5.12 -0.17 5.17
CA VAL A 98 -5.68 -1.51 5.29
C VAL A 98 -5.78 -1.89 6.77
N ASP A 99 -6.59 -2.91 7.08
CA ASP A 99 -6.81 -3.36 8.44
C ASP A 99 -6.31 -4.79 8.56
N LEU A 100 -5.11 -4.95 9.10
CA LEU A 100 -4.47 -6.25 9.24
C LEU A 100 -4.03 -6.48 10.67
N THR A 101 -4.07 -7.75 11.10
CA THR A 101 -3.40 -8.11 12.35
C THR A 101 -1.90 -8.09 12.16
N GLU A 102 -1.15 -8.14 13.24
CA GLU A 102 0.30 -8.14 13.14
C GLU A 102 0.83 -9.35 12.38
N ASP A 103 0.20 -10.51 12.56
CA ASP A 103 0.60 -11.71 11.84
C ASP A 103 0.32 -11.58 10.35
N GLU A 104 -0.83 -11.01 10.02
CA GLU A 104 -1.16 -10.76 8.61
C GLU A 104 -0.21 -9.75 7.99
N GLU A 105 0.15 -8.73 8.75
CA GLU A 105 1.09 -7.73 8.27
C GLU A 105 2.42 -8.36 7.92
N ARG A 106 2.92 -9.25 8.79
CA ARG A 106 4.17 -9.95 8.53
C ARG A 106 4.11 -10.79 7.26
N LEU A 107 2.98 -11.50 7.09
CA LEU A 107 2.79 -12.31 5.90
C LEU A 107 2.78 -11.46 4.63
N VAL A 108 2.10 -10.33 4.67
CA VAL A 108 2.03 -9.42 3.53
C VAL A 108 3.43 -8.91 3.17
N LEU A 109 4.23 -8.54 4.16
CA LEU A 109 5.57 -8.06 3.91
C LEU A 109 6.46 -9.11 3.25
N LEU A 110 6.23 -10.38 3.53
CA LEU A 110 6.98 -11.46 2.90
C LEU A 110 6.58 -11.68 1.44
N THR A 111 5.36 -11.31 1.09
CA THR A 111 4.83 -11.59 -0.25
C THR A 111 4.85 -10.37 -1.18
N PHE A 112 4.83 -9.17 -0.63
CA PHE A 112 4.88 -7.97 -1.45
C PHE A 112 6.29 -7.77 -1.97
N ASP A 113 6.37 -7.54 -3.25
CA ASP A 113 7.64 -7.29 -3.86
C ASP A 113 7.95 -5.83 -3.80
N PRO A 114 9.13 -5.46 -3.53
CA PRO A 114 9.48 -4.06 -3.39
C PRO A 114 9.46 -3.32 -4.70
#